data_7783f083096dc55737839f219de53249
#
_entry.id   7783f083096dc55737839f219de53249
#
_cell.length_a   1.000
_cell.length_b   1.000
_cell.length_c   1.000
_cell.angle_alpha   90.00
_cell.angle_beta   90.00
_cell.angle_gamma   90.00
#
_symmetry.space_group_name_H-M   'P 1'
#
loop_
_entity.id
_entity.type
_entity.pdbx_description
1 polymer ?
#
loop_
_entity_poly.entity_id
_entity_poly.type
_entity_poly.pdbx_seq_one_letter_code
_entity_poly.pdbx_strand_id
1 'polypeptide(L)'
;MEKAVDIICVGEVLIDFIGHEINTSITKTKDYHRFLGGSPTNVAVNAARLGLKSVLVATCGQDGLGDYIIRKLNRDDVITTYVRKSEIEPTSIILVSKSTSTPDFIAFREADCQINPVQLPEQLLESAKIFHTTCFALSKNPARRTILEGAKKAKALGLQTSIDVNFSERIWPDREEAKEVLKEYLTTDPFVKLSEDDCFRLFADTKTEDYIFDYFHGLGASTICLTKGKDGVVLSSLQHGMFRQKAKLIEDIKDTTGAGDAFWTGFLYAQLMGKNLDETITIAQRLAGLKLQSLGRLPEIINIQEYLNID
;
A
#
# COMPACT_ATOMS: atom_id res chain seq x y z
N MET A 1 -22.67 -14.21 9.34
CA MET A 1 -22.37 -13.17 10.36
C MET A 1 -21.84 -11.95 9.63
N GLU A 2 -22.20 -10.76 10.06
CA GLU A 2 -21.66 -9.52 9.51
C GLU A 2 -20.17 -9.45 9.84
N LYS A 3 -19.32 -9.19 8.83
CA LYS A 3 -17.86 -9.11 9.03
C LYS A 3 -17.52 -7.82 9.80
N ALA A 4 -16.90 -7.97 10.96
CA ALA A 4 -16.65 -6.88 11.90
C ALA A 4 -15.48 -5.97 11.52
N VAL A 5 -14.60 -6.41 10.61
CA VAL A 5 -13.42 -5.71 10.11
C VAL A 5 -13.58 -5.43 8.62
N ASP A 6 -13.33 -4.20 8.19
CA ASP A 6 -13.42 -3.86 6.77
C ASP A 6 -12.15 -4.25 6.02
N ILE A 7 -10.97 -3.95 6.59
CA ILE A 7 -9.70 -4.22 5.94
C ILE A 7 -8.62 -4.66 6.95
N ILE A 8 -7.91 -5.72 6.60
CA ILE A 8 -6.64 -6.12 7.22
C ILE A 8 -5.51 -5.69 6.29
N CYS A 9 -4.64 -4.79 6.74
CA CYS A 9 -3.40 -4.45 6.06
C CYS A 9 -2.25 -5.24 6.72
N VAL A 10 -1.53 -6.02 5.92
CA VAL A 10 -0.44 -6.86 6.42
C VAL A 10 0.87 -6.47 5.74
N GLY A 11 1.86 -6.07 6.50
CA GLY A 11 3.15 -5.73 5.90
C GLY A 11 3.98 -4.77 6.74
N GLU A 12 4.84 -4.03 6.05
CA GLU A 12 5.81 -3.17 6.67
C GLU A 12 5.18 -2.01 7.44
N VAL A 13 5.67 -1.83 8.65
CA VAL A 13 5.57 -0.60 9.44
C VAL A 13 6.99 -0.15 9.76
N LEU A 14 7.29 1.09 9.45
CA LEU A 14 8.64 1.62 9.58
C LEU A 14 8.64 3.14 9.78
N ILE A 15 9.82 3.72 9.94
CA ILE A 15 10.01 5.15 10.01
C ILE A 15 10.74 5.64 8.76
N ASP A 16 10.10 6.57 8.05
CA ASP A 16 10.76 7.32 6.99
C ASP A 16 11.44 8.55 7.58
N PHE A 17 12.75 8.63 7.40
CA PHE A 17 13.53 9.85 7.63
C PHE A 17 13.72 10.55 6.30
N ILE A 18 12.92 11.60 6.05
CA ILE A 18 12.92 12.35 4.80
C ILE A 18 13.78 13.60 4.97
N GLY A 19 14.74 13.77 4.07
CA GLY A 19 15.66 14.92 4.08
C GLY A 19 14.92 16.26 3.98
N HIS A 20 15.51 17.29 4.58
CA HIS A 20 14.95 18.65 4.57
C HIS A 20 15.17 19.35 3.23
N GLU A 21 16.39 19.21 2.70
CA GLU A 21 16.80 19.92 1.50
C GLU A 21 16.28 19.24 0.24
N ILE A 22 15.60 20.04 -0.62
CA ILE A 22 15.06 19.54 -1.88
C ILE A 22 16.19 19.32 -2.89
N ASN A 23 16.11 18.21 -3.65
CA ASN A 23 17.08 17.82 -4.68
C ASN A 23 18.52 17.68 -4.16
N THR A 24 18.65 17.28 -2.90
CA THR A 24 19.92 17.00 -2.26
C THR A 24 20.08 15.50 -2.05
N SER A 25 21.24 14.94 -2.46
CA SER A 25 21.51 13.51 -2.27
C SER A 25 21.65 13.15 -0.78
N ILE A 26 21.41 11.88 -0.42
CA ILE A 26 21.57 11.38 0.95
C ILE A 26 22.97 11.69 1.50
N THR A 27 24.00 11.63 0.64
CA THR A 27 25.39 11.97 1.03
C THR A 27 25.61 13.41 1.52
N LYS A 28 24.72 14.32 1.15
CA LYS A 28 24.82 15.75 1.48
C LYS A 28 23.75 16.22 2.46
N THR A 29 22.65 15.46 2.59
CA THR A 29 21.56 15.76 3.50
C THR A 29 22.05 15.68 4.94
N LYS A 30 21.82 16.72 5.73
CA LYS A 30 22.25 16.82 7.12
C LYS A 30 21.11 16.56 8.10
N ASP A 31 19.93 17.03 7.77
CA ASP A 31 18.76 16.99 8.66
C ASP A 31 17.62 16.20 8.04
N TYR A 32 16.91 15.45 8.88
CA TYR A 32 15.83 14.60 8.47
C TYR A 32 14.58 14.79 9.34
N HIS A 33 13.43 14.84 8.72
CA HIS A 33 12.15 14.73 9.40
C HIS A 33 11.69 13.27 9.49
N ARG A 34 11.14 12.94 10.64
CA ARG A 34 10.60 11.60 10.94
C ARG A 34 9.12 11.52 10.59
N PHE A 35 8.78 10.55 9.75
CA PHE A 35 7.39 10.20 9.41
C PHE A 35 7.11 8.73 9.72
N LEU A 36 5.86 8.41 10.01
CA LEU A 36 5.39 7.02 9.99
C LEU A 36 5.32 6.60 8.52
N GLY A 37 5.93 5.46 8.19
CA GLY A 37 6.04 4.94 6.85
C GLY A 37 5.58 3.48 6.74
N GLY A 38 5.67 2.96 5.52
CA GLY A 38 5.17 1.66 5.10
C GLY A 38 3.86 1.79 4.33
N SER A 39 3.80 1.23 3.12
CA SER A 39 2.61 1.36 2.28
C SER A 39 1.38 0.67 2.89
N PRO A 40 1.43 -0.57 3.42
CA PRO A 40 0.29 -1.16 4.13
C PRO A 40 -0.14 -0.34 5.34
N THR A 41 0.82 0.27 6.04
CA THR A 41 0.56 1.17 7.17
C THR A 41 -0.18 2.43 6.73
N ASN A 42 0.23 3.04 5.62
CA ASN A 42 -0.44 4.20 5.04
C ASN A 42 -1.87 3.88 4.61
N VAL A 43 -2.07 2.70 3.97
CA VAL A 43 -3.41 2.23 3.61
C VAL A 43 -4.27 2.01 4.86
N ALA A 44 -3.73 1.40 5.92
CA ALA A 44 -4.47 1.19 7.17
C ALA A 44 -4.89 2.51 7.83
N VAL A 45 -3.98 3.48 7.92
CA VAL A 45 -4.25 4.81 8.47
C VAL A 45 -5.28 5.56 7.63
N ASN A 46 -5.13 5.55 6.31
CA ASN A 46 -6.07 6.22 5.41
C ASN A 46 -7.46 5.59 5.50
N ALA A 47 -7.55 4.26 5.56
CA ALA A 47 -8.80 3.52 5.70
C ALA A 47 -9.52 3.87 7.02
N ALA A 48 -8.80 3.91 8.14
CA ALA A 48 -9.35 4.32 9.43
C ALA A 48 -9.89 5.75 9.40
N ARG A 49 -9.18 6.69 8.75
CA ARG A 49 -9.63 8.09 8.57
C ARG A 49 -10.86 8.24 7.68
N LEU A 50 -11.12 7.26 6.82
CA LEU A 50 -12.37 7.15 6.06
C LEU A 50 -13.50 6.48 6.84
N GLY A 51 -13.29 6.16 8.14
CA GLY A 51 -14.28 5.53 9.01
C GLY A 51 -14.36 4.01 8.86
N LEU A 52 -13.43 3.37 8.14
CA LEU A 52 -13.37 1.91 8.05
C LEU A 52 -12.75 1.30 9.31
N LYS A 53 -13.21 0.13 9.71
CA LYS A 53 -12.57 -0.70 10.72
C LYS A 53 -11.32 -1.35 10.15
N SER A 54 -10.19 -0.67 10.33
CA SER A 54 -8.89 -1.03 9.75
C SER A 54 -7.97 -1.68 10.80
N VAL A 55 -7.46 -2.86 10.46
CA VAL A 55 -6.48 -3.61 11.26
C VAL A 55 -5.12 -3.57 10.59
N LEU A 56 -4.08 -3.27 11.34
CA LEU A 56 -2.70 -3.42 10.88
C LEU A 56 -2.07 -4.66 11.53
N VAL A 57 -1.52 -5.54 10.70
CA VAL A 57 -0.68 -6.68 11.11
C VAL A 57 0.75 -6.39 10.68
N ALA A 58 1.60 -6.11 11.65
CA ALA A 58 2.97 -5.66 11.41
C ALA A 58 3.87 -5.95 12.61
N THR A 59 5.18 -5.74 12.46
CA THR A 59 6.13 -5.81 13.58
C THR A 59 7.03 -4.59 13.57
N CYS A 60 7.18 -3.94 14.73
CA CYS A 60 8.18 -2.88 15.00
C CYS A 60 9.10 -3.30 16.13
N GLY A 61 10.18 -2.55 16.36
CA GLY A 61 11.07 -2.83 17.49
C GLY A 61 10.48 -2.42 18.84
N GLN A 62 10.96 -3.04 19.91
CA GLN A 62 10.68 -2.62 21.29
C GLN A 62 11.63 -1.46 21.67
N ASP A 63 11.49 -0.34 20.95
CA ASP A 63 12.32 0.85 21.06
C ASP A 63 11.50 2.14 20.96
N GLY A 64 12.16 3.28 21.08
CA GLY A 64 11.49 4.60 21.05
C GLY A 64 10.79 4.91 19.71
N LEU A 65 11.22 4.31 18.58
CA LEU A 65 10.56 4.44 17.29
C LEU A 65 9.32 3.56 17.22
N GLY A 66 9.39 2.33 17.76
CA GLY A 66 8.22 1.45 17.91
C GLY A 66 7.14 2.07 18.81
N ASP A 67 7.52 2.70 19.91
CA ASP A 67 6.60 3.44 20.78
C ASP A 67 5.94 4.61 20.03
N TYR A 68 6.70 5.30 19.20
CA TYR A 68 6.17 6.37 18.35
C TYR A 68 5.16 5.81 17.33
N ILE A 69 5.46 4.71 16.68
CA ILE A 69 4.57 4.02 15.72
C ILE A 69 3.23 3.71 16.39
N ILE A 70 3.25 2.99 17.52
CA ILE A 70 2.01 2.59 18.21
C ILE A 70 1.17 3.79 18.62
N ARG A 71 1.79 4.85 19.18
CA ARG A 71 1.05 6.07 19.54
C ARG A 71 0.40 6.74 18.33
N LYS A 72 1.09 6.73 17.17
CA LYS A 72 0.54 7.33 15.94
C LYS A 72 -0.60 6.52 15.36
N LEU A 73 -0.49 5.20 15.32
CA LEU A 73 -1.54 4.31 14.86
C LEU A 73 -2.80 4.41 15.72
N ASN A 74 -2.64 4.42 17.06
CA ASN A 74 -3.77 4.55 17.99
C ASN A 74 -4.47 5.92 17.87
N ARG A 75 -3.71 6.98 17.60
CA ARG A 75 -4.29 8.31 17.34
C ARG A 75 -5.12 8.36 16.06
N ASP A 76 -4.75 7.56 15.07
CA ASP A 76 -5.42 7.48 13.79
C ASP A 76 -6.48 6.34 13.76
N ASP A 77 -6.91 5.84 14.94
CA ASP A 77 -7.94 4.81 15.15
C ASP A 77 -7.69 3.48 14.41
N VAL A 78 -6.42 3.17 14.10
CA VAL A 78 -6.02 1.87 13.54
C VAL A 78 -6.02 0.83 14.66
N ILE A 79 -6.65 -0.32 14.43
CA ILE A 79 -6.62 -1.45 15.36
C ILE A 79 -5.23 -2.07 15.37
N THR A 80 -4.50 -1.92 16.49
CA THR A 80 -3.09 -2.30 16.65
C THR A 80 -2.86 -3.58 17.42
N THR A 81 -3.92 -4.33 17.77
CA THR A 81 -3.84 -5.59 18.54
C THR A 81 -2.88 -6.60 17.92
N TYR A 82 -2.69 -6.55 16.62
CA TYR A 82 -1.83 -7.45 15.85
C TYR A 82 -0.51 -6.80 15.41
N VAL A 83 -0.19 -5.63 15.95
CA VAL A 83 1.14 -5.02 15.79
C VAL A 83 2.01 -5.50 16.95
N ARG A 84 2.99 -6.33 16.63
CA ARG A 84 3.94 -6.90 17.61
C ARG A 84 5.15 -5.98 17.76
N LYS A 85 5.71 -5.94 18.97
CA LYS A 85 7.03 -5.38 19.23
C LYS A 85 8.06 -6.51 19.32
N SER A 86 9.15 -6.39 18.56
CA SER A 86 10.29 -7.31 18.67
C SER A 86 11.26 -6.82 19.73
N GLU A 87 11.70 -7.74 20.58
CA GLU A 87 12.76 -7.50 21.57
C GLU A 87 14.17 -7.61 20.97
N ILE A 88 14.29 -8.20 19.80
CA ILE A 88 15.56 -8.52 19.15
C ILE A 88 15.85 -7.54 18.01
N GLU A 89 14.92 -7.40 17.07
CA GLU A 89 15.12 -6.54 15.92
C GLU A 89 14.65 -5.11 16.20
N PRO A 90 15.49 -4.10 15.90
CA PRO A 90 15.11 -2.71 16.02
C PRO A 90 14.02 -2.33 15.00
N THR A 91 13.31 -1.24 15.27
CA THR A 91 12.36 -0.68 14.33
C THR A 91 13.04 -0.34 12.99
N SER A 92 12.47 -0.83 11.91
CA SER A 92 12.96 -0.58 10.55
C SER A 92 12.87 0.89 10.19
N ILE A 93 13.86 1.39 9.47
CA ILE A 93 13.91 2.78 9.02
C ILE A 93 14.28 2.87 7.54
N ILE A 94 13.82 3.93 6.88
CA ILE A 94 14.25 4.31 5.54
C ILE A 94 14.77 5.74 5.58
N LEU A 95 15.99 5.95 5.10
CA LEU A 95 16.50 7.27 4.79
C LEU A 95 16.10 7.62 3.37
N VAL A 96 15.46 8.78 3.18
CA VAL A 96 14.92 9.20 1.88
C VAL A 96 15.45 10.60 1.56
N SER A 97 16.00 10.78 0.36
CA SER A 97 16.29 12.11 -0.15
C SER A 97 15.01 12.81 -0.57
N LYS A 98 14.88 14.11 -0.29
CA LYS A 98 13.76 14.90 -0.81
C LYS A 98 14.04 15.30 -2.24
N SER A 99 13.22 14.84 -3.18
CA SER A 99 13.40 15.11 -4.62
C SER A 99 12.08 15.50 -5.28
N THR A 100 12.18 16.34 -6.31
CA THR A 100 11.08 16.67 -7.22
C THR A 100 10.89 15.60 -8.31
N SER A 101 11.83 14.66 -8.41
CA SER A 101 11.78 13.45 -9.25
C SER A 101 11.73 12.20 -8.36
N THR A 102 12.22 11.07 -8.84
CA THR A 102 12.31 9.85 -8.04
C THR A 102 13.33 10.03 -6.90
N PRO A 103 12.91 9.95 -5.62
CA PRO A 103 13.82 10.08 -4.50
C PRO A 103 14.77 8.89 -4.40
N ASP A 104 16.00 9.16 -3.95
CA ASP A 104 16.93 8.13 -3.53
C ASP A 104 16.61 7.67 -2.11
N PHE A 105 16.80 6.37 -1.80
CA PHE A 105 16.56 5.87 -0.45
C PHE A 105 17.51 4.73 -0.05
N ILE A 106 17.73 4.59 1.26
CA ILE A 106 18.43 3.47 1.87
C ILE A 106 17.49 2.85 2.90
N ALA A 107 17.22 1.56 2.75
CA ALA A 107 16.33 0.83 3.64
C ALA A 107 17.14 -0.02 4.64
N PHE A 108 16.92 0.22 5.93
CA PHE A 108 17.39 -0.61 7.03
C PHE A 108 16.19 -1.42 7.53
N ARG A 109 16.06 -2.63 7.00
CA ARG A 109 14.89 -3.49 7.22
C ARG A 109 15.21 -4.59 8.22
N GLU A 110 14.54 -4.52 9.36
CA GLU A 110 14.74 -5.40 10.51
C GLU A 110 13.40 -5.94 11.03
N ALA A 111 12.78 -5.27 12.02
CA ALA A 111 11.56 -5.74 12.65
C ALA A 111 10.37 -5.86 11.68
N ASP A 112 10.27 -5.03 10.65
CA ASP A 112 9.17 -5.06 9.66
C ASP A 112 9.09 -6.40 8.92
N CYS A 113 10.20 -7.14 8.84
CA CYS A 113 10.25 -8.46 8.22
C CYS A 113 9.82 -9.60 9.16
N GLN A 114 9.55 -9.33 10.43
CA GLN A 114 9.30 -10.33 11.49
C GLN A 114 7.80 -10.58 11.74
N ILE A 115 7.00 -10.57 10.69
CA ILE A 115 5.59 -10.93 10.81
C ILE A 115 5.46 -12.45 10.87
N ASN A 116 4.83 -12.97 11.93
CA ASN A 116 4.68 -14.39 12.17
C ASN A 116 3.22 -14.84 12.10
N PRO A 117 2.93 -16.15 11.86
CA PRO A 117 1.58 -16.67 11.72
C PRO A 117 0.65 -16.39 12.91
N VAL A 118 1.19 -16.28 14.11
CA VAL A 118 0.41 -15.98 15.33
C VAL A 118 -0.27 -14.59 15.25
N GLN A 119 0.23 -13.67 14.43
CA GLN A 119 -0.35 -12.35 14.21
C GLN A 119 -1.51 -12.36 13.21
N LEU A 120 -1.73 -13.48 12.50
CA LEU A 120 -2.82 -13.69 11.55
C LEU A 120 -3.68 -14.90 11.97
N PRO A 121 -4.34 -14.86 13.16
CA PRO A 121 -5.21 -15.94 13.58
C PRO A 121 -6.43 -16.05 12.67
N GLU A 122 -6.98 -17.25 12.53
CA GLU A 122 -8.10 -17.53 11.62
C GLU A 122 -9.33 -16.67 11.92
N GLN A 123 -9.62 -16.42 13.21
CA GLN A 123 -10.73 -15.56 13.64
C GLN A 123 -10.62 -14.13 13.12
N LEU A 124 -9.40 -13.61 12.98
CA LEU A 124 -9.18 -12.29 12.38
C LEU A 124 -9.54 -12.33 10.89
N LEU A 125 -9.08 -13.35 10.17
CA LEU A 125 -9.40 -13.51 8.75
C LEU A 125 -10.91 -13.70 8.54
N GLU A 126 -11.57 -14.54 9.31
CA GLU A 126 -13.04 -14.76 9.24
C GLU A 126 -13.83 -13.46 9.43
N SER A 127 -13.34 -12.55 10.27
CA SER A 127 -14.00 -11.29 10.60
C SER A 127 -13.85 -10.20 9.56
N ALA A 128 -13.00 -10.36 8.53
CA ALA A 128 -12.62 -9.28 7.63
C ALA A 128 -13.21 -9.41 6.21
N LYS A 129 -13.28 -8.28 5.48
CA LYS A 129 -13.74 -8.22 4.09
C LYS A 129 -12.58 -8.22 3.10
N ILE A 130 -11.52 -7.45 3.38
CA ILE A 130 -10.34 -7.29 2.51
C ILE A 130 -9.07 -7.69 3.24
N PHE A 131 -8.16 -8.37 2.53
CA PHE A 131 -6.78 -8.65 2.93
C PHE A 131 -5.83 -7.94 1.98
N HIS A 132 -5.12 -6.94 2.47
CA HIS A 132 -4.21 -6.10 1.66
C HIS A 132 -2.75 -6.25 2.08
N THR A 133 -1.86 -6.27 1.09
CA THR A 133 -0.40 -6.27 1.27
C THR A 133 0.33 -5.54 0.14
N THR A 134 1.66 -5.54 0.19
CA THR A 134 2.54 -4.97 -0.84
C THR A 134 3.62 -5.96 -1.26
N CYS A 135 4.18 -5.78 -2.45
CA CYS A 135 5.35 -6.54 -2.88
C CYS A 135 6.58 -6.23 -2.00
N PHE A 136 6.65 -5.02 -1.43
CA PHE A 136 7.70 -4.67 -0.47
C PHE A 136 7.70 -5.60 0.75
N ALA A 137 6.52 -5.85 1.35
CA ALA A 137 6.36 -6.75 2.49
C ALA A 137 6.75 -8.20 2.17
N LEU A 138 6.53 -8.63 0.93
CA LEU A 138 6.83 -9.99 0.46
C LEU A 138 8.33 -10.25 0.24
N SER A 139 9.21 -9.25 0.37
CA SER A 139 10.62 -9.40 0.00
C SER A 139 11.45 -10.25 0.94
N LYS A 140 11.05 -10.40 2.21
CA LYS A 140 11.83 -11.14 3.23
C LYS A 140 10.97 -12.08 4.08
N ASN A 141 11.55 -13.23 4.45
CA ASN A 141 11.00 -14.12 5.46
C ASN A 141 11.33 -13.61 6.89
N PRO A 142 10.49 -13.94 7.91
CA PRO A 142 9.29 -14.77 7.85
C PRO A 142 8.03 -14.08 7.32
N ALA A 143 8.02 -12.74 7.13
CA ALA A 143 6.85 -11.99 6.69
C ALA A 143 6.29 -12.53 5.35
N ARG A 144 7.15 -12.76 4.35
CA ARG A 144 6.77 -13.33 3.05
C ARG A 144 5.88 -14.57 3.21
N ARG A 145 6.40 -15.58 3.91
CA ARG A 145 5.69 -16.84 4.10
C ARG A 145 4.36 -16.63 4.82
N THR A 146 4.37 -15.85 5.89
CA THR A 146 3.16 -15.57 6.68
C THR A 146 2.09 -14.87 5.84
N ILE A 147 2.49 -13.90 5.01
CA ILE A 147 1.57 -13.15 4.14
C ILE A 147 1.01 -14.05 3.03
N LEU A 148 1.84 -14.85 2.37
CA LEU A 148 1.40 -15.76 1.31
C LEU A 148 0.41 -16.80 1.83
N GLU A 149 0.72 -17.45 2.96
CA GLU A 149 -0.17 -18.40 3.61
C GLU A 149 -1.46 -17.73 4.11
N GLY A 150 -1.35 -16.52 4.66
CA GLY A 150 -2.48 -15.71 5.10
C GLY A 150 -3.41 -15.32 3.96
N ALA A 151 -2.86 -14.89 2.81
CA ALA A 151 -3.64 -14.54 1.63
C ALA A 151 -4.40 -15.74 1.04
N LYS A 152 -3.76 -16.92 0.98
CA LYS A 152 -4.44 -18.16 0.55
C LYS A 152 -5.61 -18.52 1.46
N LYS A 153 -5.42 -18.40 2.78
CA LYS A 153 -6.51 -18.61 3.77
C LYS A 153 -7.61 -17.56 3.62
N ALA A 154 -7.22 -16.27 3.48
CA ALA A 154 -8.17 -15.18 3.26
C ALA A 154 -9.05 -15.45 2.02
N LYS A 155 -8.45 -15.84 0.89
CA LYS A 155 -9.20 -16.21 -0.32
C LYS A 155 -10.15 -17.39 -0.05
N ALA A 156 -9.69 -18.43 0.64
CA ALA A 156 -10.51 -19.59 0.97
C ALA A 156 -11.71 -19.25 1.88
N LEU A 157 -11.56 -18.24 2.75
CA LEU A 157 -12.61 -17.68 3.61
C LEU A 157 -13.48 -16.61 2.92
N GLY A 158 -13.28 -16.38 1.61
CA GLY A 158 -14.07 -15.45 0.81
C GLY A 158 -13.75 -13.98 1.03
N LEU A 159 -12.54 -13.65 1.52
CA LEU A 159 -12.05 -12.28 1.53
C LEU A 159 -11.59 -11.89 0.13
N GLN A 160 -11.76 -10.61 -0.20
CA GLN A 160 -11.07 -10.04 -1.35
C GLN A 160 -9.60 -9.79 -0.99
N THR A 161 -8.69 -10.40 -1.70
CA THR A 161 -7.26 -10.11 -1.58
C THR A 161 -6.88 -8.88 -2.42
N SER A 162 -5.83 -8.18 -2.01
CA SER A 162 -5.38 -6.94 -2.65
C SER A 162 -3.87 -6.78 -2.51
N ILE A 163 -3.22 -6.29 -3.55
CA ILE A 163 -1.78 -6.01 -3.53
C ILE A 163 -1.45 -4.70 -4.26
N ASP A 164 -0.58 -3.89 -3.64
CA ASP A 164 0.16 -2.86 -4.36
C ASP A 164 1.53 -3.44 -4.77
N VAL A 165 1.81 -3.48 -6.07
CA VAL A 165 3.05 -4.06 -6.58
C VAL A 165 4.26 -3.28 -6.05
N ASN A 166 4.21 -1.96 -5.99
CA ASN A 166 5.21 -1.09 -5.34
C ASN A 166 6.64 -1.68 -5.37
N PHE A 167 7.07 -2.09 -6.57
CA PHE A 167 8.32 -2.83 -6.78
C PHE A 167 9.53 -1.90 -6.72
N SER A 168 10.57 -2.35 -6.03
CA SER A 168 11.86 -1.65 -5.98
C SER A 168 13.01 -2.65 -6.04
N GLU A 169 13.96 -2.43 -6.96
CA GLU A 169 15.19 -3.22 -7.10
C GLU A 169 16.09 -3.16 -5.84
N ARG A 170 15.98 -2.10 -5.05
CA ARG A 170 16.71 -1.95 -3.78
C ARG A 170 16.18 -2.86 -2.69
N ILE A 171 14.91 -3.25 -2.80
CA ILE A 171 14.22 -4.15 -1.87
C ILE A 171 14.29 -5.59 -2.37
N TRP A 172 14.25 -5.76 -3.69
CA TRP A 172 14.34 -7.03 -4.38
C TRP A 172 15.55 -7.04 -5.31
N PRO A 173 16.75 -7.42 -4.82
CA PRO A 173 17.93 -7.49 -5.67
C PRO A 173 17.78 -8.52 -6.80
N ASP A 174 17.04 -9.60 -6.57
CA ASP A 174 16.65 -10.57 -7.57
C ASP A 174 15.22 -10.30 -8.06
N ARG A 175 15.13 -9.81 -9.28
CA ARG A 175 13.86 -9.48 -9.95
C ARG A 175 13.05 -10.73 -10.30
N GLU A 176 13.71 -11.82 -10.66
CA GLU A 176 13.01 -13.06 -11.00
C GLU A 176 12.42 -13.71 -9.74
N GLU A 177 13.12 -13.66 -8.60
CA GLU A 177 12.54 -14.06 -7.30
C GLU A 177 11.28 -13.25 -6.99
N ALA A 178 11.30 -11.94 -7.21
CA ALA A 178 10.13 -11.10 -7.00
C ALA A 178 8.94 -11.49 -7.87
N LYS A 179 9.19 -11.79 -9.16
CA LYS A 179 8.15 -12.25 -10.09
C LYS A 179 7.54 -13.59 -9.67
N GLU A 180 8.35 -14.55 -9.22
CA GLU A 180 7.84 -15.85 -8.75
C GLU A 180 7.01 -15.70 -7.46
N VAL A 181 7.42 -14.84 -6.54
CA VAL A 181 6.65 -14.56 -5.33
C VAL A 181 5.35 -13.82 -5.63
N LEU A 182 5.39 -12.84 -6.55
CA LEU A 182 4.18 -12.17 -7.05
C LEU A 182 3.22 -13.16 -7.71
N LYS A 183 3.73 -14.06 -8.57
CA LYS A 183 2.94 -15.10 -9.21
C LYS A 183 2.22 -15.98 -8.18
N GLU A 184 2.91 -16.37 -7.09
CA GLU A 184 2.28 -17.13 -6.02
C GLU A 184 1.14 -16.34 -5.36
N TYR A 185 1.34 -15.05 -5.05
CA TYR A 185 0.30 -14.19 -4.47
C TYR A 185 -0.88 -14.01 -5.42
N LEU A 186 -0.63 -13.81 -6.72
CA LEU A 186 -1.65 -13.56 -7.74
C LEU A 186 -2.63 -14.74 -7.93
N THR A 187 -2.25 -15.97 -7.52
CA THR A 187 -3.19 -17.11 -7.50
C THR A 187 -4.39 -16.90 -6.57
N THR A 188 -4.35 -15.90 -5.68
CA THR A 188 -5.46 -15.56 -4.80
C THR A 188 -6.50 -14.64 -5.44
N ASP A 189 -6.36 -14.30 -6.72
CA ASP A 189 -7.22 -13.38 -7.48
C ASP A 189 -7.36 -12.01 -6.79
N PRO A 190 -6.24 -11.31 -6.56
CA PRO A 190 -6.26 -10.03 -5.87
C PRO A 190 -6.70 -8.88 -6.78
N PHE A 191 -7.23 -7.81 -6.18
CA PHE A 191 -7.13 -6.50 -6.79
C PHE A 191 -5.67 -6.08 -6.84
N VAL A 192 -5.16 -5.78 -8.03
CA VAL A 192 -3.76 -5.41 -8.26
C VAL A 192 -3.66 -3.93 -8.59
N LYS A 193 -2.83 -3.22 -7.87
CA LYS A 193 -2.41 -1.87 -8.25
C LYS A 193 -0.93 -1.88 -8.59
N LEU A 194 -0.58 -1.17 -9.65
CA LEU A 194 0.80 -0.91 -10.03
C LEU A 194 0.88 0.45 -10.74
N SER A 195 2.07 1.07 -10.71
CA SER A 195 2.37 2.27 -11.49
C SER A 195 3.17 1.92 -12.75
N GLU A 196 3.24 2.83 -13.71
CA GLU A 196 4.16 2.69 -14.86
C GLU A 196 5.62 2.53 -14.39
N ASP A 197 6.01 3.23 -13.32
CA ASP A 197 7.34 3.10 -12.72
C ASP A 197 7.57 1.70 -12.13
N ASP A 198 6.55 1.11 -11.46
CA ASP A 198 6.65 -0.26 -10.96
C ASP A 198 6.81 -1.25 -12.11
N CYS A 199 6.07 -1.07 -13.20
CA CYS A 199 6.19 -1.89 -14.41
C CYS A 199 7.60 -1.80 -15.01
N PHE A 200 8.09 -0.58 -15.22
CA PHE A 200 9.43 -0.37 -15.76
C PHE A 200 10.50 -1.07 -14.91
N ARG A 201 10.44 -0.92 -13.60
CA ARG A 201 11.38 -1.56 -12.68
C ARG A 201 11.24 -3.09 -12.67
N LEU A 202 9.99 -3.61 -12.62
CA LEU A 202 9.74 -5.05 -12.57
C LEU A 202 10.15 -5.77 -13.85
N PHE A 203 9.97 -5.16 -15.01
CA PHE A 203 10.30 -5.75 -16.31
C PHE A 203 11.68 -5.32 -16.84
N ALA A 204 12.35 -4.33 -16.22
CA ALA A 204 13.56 -3.66 -16.71
C ALA A 204 13.42 -3.13 -18.14
N ASP A 205 12.19 -2.82 -18.55
CA ASP A 205 11.85 -2.37 -19.88
C ASP A 205 10.46 -1.71 -19.90
N THR A 206 10.24 -0.82 -20.84
CA THR A 206 8.93 -0.24 -21.08
C THR A 206 8.03 -1.25 -21.78
N LYS A 207 6.94 -1.62 -21.14
CA LYS A 207 5.93 -2.54 -21.68
C LYS A 207 4.68 -1.80 -22.10
N THR A 208 3.98 -2.32 -23.11
CA THR A 208 2.66 -1.82 -23.50
C THR A 208 1.63 -2.15 -22.42
N GLU A 209 0.54 -1.40 -22.35
CA GLU A 209 -0.57 -1.68 -21.42
C GLU A 209 -1.12 -3.08 -21.64
N ASP A 210 -1.32 -3.50 -22.89
CA ASP A 210 -1.81 -4.85 -23.22
C ASP A 210 -0.89 -5.93 -22.66
N TYR A 211 0.43 -5.78 -22.84
CA TYR A 211 1.40 -6.72 -22.25
C TYR A 211 1.29 -6.79 -20.73
N ILE A 212 1.15 -5.64 -20.05
CA ILE A 212 1.03 -5.57 -18.59
C ILE A 212 -0.25 -6.29 -18.14
N PHE A 213 -1.38 -5.99 -18.75
CA PHE A 213 -2.65 -6.61 -18.39
C PHE A 213 -2.67 -8.10 -18.69
N ASP A 214 -2.20 -8.52 -19.85
CA ASP A 214 -2.12 -9.95 -20.21
C ASP A 214 -1.23 -10.72 -19.24
N TYR A 215 -0.09 -10.13 -18.82
CA TYR A 215 0.80 -10.73 -17.86
C TYR A 215 0.12 -10.97 -16.50
N PHE A 216 -0.48 -9.94 -15.90
CA PHE A 216 -1.10 -10.07 -14.58
C PHE A 216 -2.40 -10.86 -14.60
N HIS A 217 -3.22 -10.73 -15.65
CA HIS A 217 -4.42 -11.57 -15.85
C HIS A 217 -4.04 -13.04 -16.04
N GLY A 218 -3.01 -13.31 -16.81
CA GLY A 218 -2.49 -14.67 -17.03
C GLY A 218 -1.97 -15.33 -15.74
N LEU A 219 -1.61 -14.55 -14.73
CA LEU A 219 -1.19 -15.04 -13.41
C LEU A 219 -2.33 -15.15 -12.40
N GLY A 220 -3.56 -14.74 -12.74
CA GLY A 220 -4.73 -14.96 -11.92
C GLY A 220 -5.44 -13.71 -11.38
N ALA A 221 -4.93 -12.50 -11.62
CA ALA A 221 -5.61 -11.28 -11.21
C ALA A 221 -6.79 -10.97 -12.14
N SER A 222 -8.01 -10.85 -11.60
CA SER A 222 -9.19 -10.46 -12.39
C SER A 222 -9.34 -8.95 -12.57
N THR A 223 -8.74 -8.15 -11.72
CA THR A 223 -8.83 -6.69 -11.76
C THR A 223 -7.46 -6.04 -11.50
N ILE A 224 -7.02 -5.23 -12.46
CA ILE A 224 -5.69 -4.61 -12.47
C ILE A 224 -5.85 -3.12 -12.69
N CYS A 225 -5.23 -2.31 -11.84
CA CYS A 225 -5.24 -0.86 -11.90
C CYS A 225 -3.82 -0.33 -12.15
N LEU A 226 -3.59 0.20 -13.35
CA LEU A 226 -2.33 0.82 -13.77
C LEU A 226 -2.43 2.33 -13.59
N THR A 227 -1.69 2.88 -12.64
CA THR A 227 -1.61 4.33 -12.42
C THR A 227 -0.50 4.95 -13.27
N LYS A 228 -0.79 6.09 -13.89
CA LYS A 228 0.07 6.78 -14.87
C LYS A 228 0.38 8.22 -14.44
N GLY A 229 0.41 8.47 -13.15
CA GLY A 229 0.66 9.79 -12.58
C GLY A 229 -0.29 10.86 -13.15
N LYS A 230 0.27 11.88 -13.77
CA LYS A 230 -0.51 12.99 -14.39
C LYS A 230 -1.37 12.55 -15.59
N ASP A 231 -1.07 11.42 -16.20
CA ASP A 231 -1.80 10.91 -17.35
C ASP A 231 -3.04 10.09 -16.93
N GLY A 232 -3.20 9.86 -15.62
CA GLY A 232 -4.40 9.27 -15.04
C GLY A 232 -4.26 7.79 -14.68
N VAL A 233 -5.25 6.99 -15.02
CA VAL A 233 -5.35 5.59 -14.65
C VAL A 233 -6.04 4.78 -15.75
N VAL A 234 -5.58 3.55 -15.91
CA VAL A 234 -6.23 2.53 -16.71
C VAL A 234 -6.54 1.34 -15.80
N LEU A 235 -7.78 0.90 -15.80
CA LEU A 235 -8.22 -0.28 -15.09
C LEU A 235 -8.65 -1.33 -16.09
N SER A 236 -8.15 -2.55 -15.94
CA SER A 236 -8.57 -3.73 -16.71
C SER A 236 -9.25 -4.72 -15.79
N SER A 237 -10.48 -5.11 -16.13
CA SER A 237 -11.25 -6.13 -15.41
C SER A 237 -11.73 -7.19 -16.38
N LEU A 238 -11.45 -8.47 -16.08
CA LEU A 238 -11.92 -9.59 -16.90
C LEU A 238 -13.47 -9.66 -16.97
N GLN A 239 -14.14 -9.18 -15.91
CA GLN A 239 -15.61 -9.21 -15.85
C GLN A 239 -16.25 -7.96 -16.48
N HIS A 240 -15.62 -6.77 -16.33
CA HIS A 240 -16.26 -5.49 -16.63
C HIS A 240 -15.59 -4.73 -17.78
N GLY A 241 -14.51 -5.26 -18.35
CA GLY A 241 -13.78 -4.62 -19.44
C GLY A 241 -12.78 -3.58 -18.96
N MET A 242 -12.45 -2.64 -19.85
CA MET A 242 -11.41 -1.64 -19.64
C MET A 242 -12.01 -0.26 -19.36
N PHE A 243 -11.48 0.41 -18.34
CA PHE A 243 -11.86 1.77 -17.95
C PHE A 243 -10.63 2.67 -17.99
N ARG A 244 -10.79 3.88 -18.50
CA ARG A 244 -9.72 4.87 -18.60
C ARG A 244 -10.21 6.20 -18.08
N GLN A 245 -9.46 6.80 -17.17
CA GLN A 245 -9.77 8.12 -16.65
C GLN A 245 -8.51 8.97 -16.59
N LYS A 246 -8.56 10.17 -17.18
CA LYS A 246 -7.48 11.16 -17.08
C LYS A 246 -7.37 11.67 -15.65
N ALA A 247 -6.16 12.01 -15.22
CA ALA A 247 -5.98 12.69 -13.97
C ALA A 247 -6.63 14.08 -14.00
N LYS A 248 -7.26 14.47 -12.89
CA LYS A 248 -7.65 15.87 -12.71
C LYS A 248 -6.39 16.69 -12.46
N LEU A 249 -6.31 17.86 -13.11
CA LEU A 249 -5.23 18.80 -12.84
C LEU A 249 -5.30 19.22 -11.36
N ILE A 250 -4.22 19.04 -10.64
CA ILE A 250 -4.08 19.47 -9.26
C ILE A 250 -3.10 20.61 -9.24
N GLU A 251 -3.61 21.79 -8.91
CA GLU A 251 -2.81 22.95 -8.59
C GLU A 251 -2.29 22.82 -7.15
N ASP A 252 -1.09 23.33 -6.88
CA ASP A 252 -0.55 23.39 -5.51
C ASP A 252 -0.16 22.01 -4.90
N ILE A 253 0.60 21.21 -5.65
CA ILE A 253 1.15 19.94 -5.13
C ILE A 253 2.16 20.24 -4.04
N LYS A 254 1.89 19.78 -2.81
CA LYS A 254 2.74 19.96 -1.62
C LYS A 254 3.66 18.80 -1.35
N ASP A 255 3.15 17.57 -1.58
CA ASP A 255 3.89 16.33 -1.29
C ASP A 255 3.31 15.17 -2.10
N THR A 256 4.16 14.47 -2.84
CA THR A 256 3.75 13.32 -3.67
C THR A 256 3.84 11.98 -2.92
N THR A 257 4.50 11.95 -1.76
CA THR A 257 4.69 10.72 -0.97
C THR A 257 3.37 10.18 -0.47
N GLY A 258 3.09 8.91 -0.73
CA GLY A 258 1.84 8.25 -0.30
C GLY A 258 0.59 8.59 -1.11
N ALA A 259 0.73 9.31 -2.24
CA ALA A 259 -0.41 9.56 -3.15
C ALA A 259 -0.92 8.24 -3.77
N GLY A 260 -0.03 7.30 -4.06
CA GLY A 260 -0.37 5.94 -4.51
C GLY A 260 -1.16 5.17 -3.44
N ASP A 261 -0.74 5.25 -2.18
CA ASP A 261 -1.44 4.61 -1.05
C ASP A 261 -2.84 5.22 -0.84
N ALA A 262 -2.95 6.55 -0.96
CA ALA A 262 -4.24 7.24 -0.85
C ALA A 262 -5.17 6.87 -2.02
N PHE A 263 -4.65 6.80 -3.24
CA PHE A 263 -5.38 6.31 -4.40
C PHE A 263 -5.91 4.90 -4.14
N TRP A 264 -5.03 4.00 -3.70
CA TRP A 264 -5.41 2.60 -3.48
C TRP A 264 -6.40 2.44 -2.33
N THR A 265 -6.25 3.22 -1.25
CA THR A 265 -7.24 3.26 -0.17
C THR A 265 -8.60 3.69 -0.68
N GLY A 266 -8.67 4.72 -1.54
CA GLY A 266 -9.91 5.18 -2.15
C GLY A 266 -10.56 4.12 -3.04
N PHE A 267 -9.75 3.38 -3.79
CA PHE A 267 -10.22 2.25 -4.59
C PHE A 267 -10.86 1.17 -3.70
N LEU A 268 -10.15 0.70 -2.68
CA LEU A 268 -10.63 -0.34 -1.78
C LEU A 268 -11.87 0.11 -0.98
N TYR A 269 -11.89 1.38 -0.55
CA TYR A 269 -13.07 1.98 0.11
C TYR A 269 -14.29 1.95 -0.81
N ALA A 270 -14.17 2.41 -2.04
CA ALA A 270 -15.27 2.45 -3.01
C ALA A 270 -15.81 1.04 -3.31
N GLN A 271 -14.92 0.04 -3.44
CA GLN A 271 -15.33 -1.35 -3.61
C GLN A 271 -16.10 -1.88 -2.39
N LEU A 272 -15.70 -1.53 -1.16
CA LEU A 272 -16.44 -1.88 0.06
C LEU A 272 -17.82 -1.22 0.11
N MET A 273 -17.96 -0.03 -0.49
CA MET A 273 -19.25 0.68 -0.61
C MET A 273 -20.10 0.20 -1.80
N GLY A 274 -19.67 -0.82 -2.51
CA GLY A 274 -20.42 -1.39 -3.65
C GLY A 274 -20.48 -0.47 -4.88
N LYS A 275 -19.51 0.43 -5.03
CA LYS A 275 -19.43 1.33 -6.18
C LYS A 275 -19.01 0.57 -7.44
N ASN A 276 -19.52 0.98 -8.60
CA ASN A 276 -19.03 0.47 -9.88
C ASN A 276 -17.59 0.95 -10.15
N LEU A 277 -16.93 0.37 -11.16
CA LEU A 277 -15.50 0.63 -11.40
C LEU A 277 -15.20 2.07 -11.82
N ASP A 278 -16.08 2.73 -12.53
CA ASP A 278 -15.90 4.14 -12.93
C ASP A 278 -15.99 5.07 -11.73
N GLU A 279 -17.01 4.90 -10.88
CA GLU A 279 -17.12 5.59 -9.61
C GLU A 279 -15.91 5.31 -8.70
N THR A 280 -15.45 4.05 -8.66
CA THR A 280 -14.30 3.61 -7.87
C THR A 280 -13.04 4.36 -8.26
N ILE A 281 -12.75 4.46 -9.55
CA ILE A 281 -11.60 5.22 -10.05
C ILE A 281 -11.72 6.71 -9.69
N THR A 282 -12.92 7.27 -9.83
CA THR A 282 -13.18 8.68 -9.49
C THR A 282 -12.89 8.98 -8.02
N ILE A 283 -13.37 8.13 -7.11
CA ILE A 283 -13.11 8.27 -5.67
C ILE A 283 -11.62 8.11 -5.36
N ALA A 284 -10.97 7.11 -5.97
CA ALA A 284 -9.55 6.85 -5.80
C ALA A 284 -8.69 8.06 -6.23
N GLN A 285 -8.97 8.65 -7.38
CA GLN A 285 -8.27 9.84 -7.87
C GLN A 285 -8.52 11.08 -6.99
N ARG A 286 -9.74 11.26 -6.46
CA ARG A 286 -10.04 12.36 -5.53
C ARG A 286 -9.23 12.27 -4.26
N LEU A 287 -9.11 11.06 -3.66
CA LEU A 287 -8.29 10.85 -2.47
C LEU A 287 -6.80 11.05 -2.73
N ALA A 288 -6.29 10.58 -3.88
CA ALA A 288 -4.93 10.89 -4.30
C ALA A 288 -4.70 12.39 -4.45
N GLY A 289 -5.66 13.10 -5.04
CA GLY A 289 -5.62 14.57 -5.18
C GLY A 289 -5.56 15.28 -3.84
N LEU A 290 -6.40 14.88 -2.89
CA LEU A 290 -6.40 15.41 -1.53
C LEU A 290 -5.05 15.19 -0.83
N LYS A 291 -4.45 14.00 -1.03
CA LYS A 291 -3.12 13.69 -0.49
C LYS A 291 -2.03 14.57 -1.11
N LEU A 292 -2.05 14.78 -2.41
CA LEU A 292 -1.09 15.65 -3.10
C LEU A 292 -1.10 17.09 -2.57
N GLN A 293 -2.26 17.60 -2.16
CA GLN A 293 -2.45 18.92 -1.56
C GLN A 293 -2.16 18.97 -0.05
N SER A 294 -1.84 17.83 0.56
CA SER A 294 -1.58 17.72 1.99
C SER A 294 -0.11 17.41 2.27
N LEU A 295 0.47 18.01 3.32
CA LEU A 295 1.82 17.68 3.76
C LEU A 295 1.80 16.40 4.63
N GLY A 296 2.60 15.43 4.26
CA GLY A 296 2.81 14.19 5.00
C GLY A 296 1.63 13.21 4.91
N ARG A 297 0.46 13.53 5.43
CA ARG A 297 -0.70 12.61 5.52
C ARG A 297 -1.98 13.22 4.98
N LEU A 298 -2.98 12.39 4.71
CA LEU A 298 -4.34 12.87 4.52
C LEU A 298 -4.81 13.68 5.73
N PRO A 299 -5.72 14.65 5.56
CA PRO A 299 -6.32 15.37 6.69
C PRO A 299 -6.92 14.41 7.74
N GLU A 300 -6.92 14.82 9.02
CA GLU A 300 -7.49 14.01 10.11
C GLU A 300 -9.01 13.84 9.96
N ILE A 301 -9.67 14.82 9.38
CA ILE A 301 -11.12 14.79 9.10
C ILE A 301 -11.31 14.86 7.59
N ILE A 302 -11.87 13.80 7.02
CA ILE A 302 -12.26 13.73 5.62
C ILE A 302 -13.78 13.69 5.57
N ASN A 303 -14.39 14.71 4.98
CA ASN A 303 -15.82 14.64 4.69
C ASN A 303 -16.03 13.74 3.49
N ILE A 304 -16.14 12.43 3.76
CA ILE A 304 -16.23 11.42 2.72
C ILE A 304 -17.42 11.63 1.77
N GLN A 305 -18.49 12.28 2.25
CA GLN A 305 -19.67 12.56 1.44
C GLN A 305 -19.34 13.49 0.25
N GLU A 306 -18.39 14.41 0.41
CA GLU A 306 -17.93 15.27 -0.69
C GLU A 306 -17.21 14.48 -1.79
N TYR A 307 -16.68 13.30 -1.44
CA TYR A 307 -15.95 12.43 -2.36
C TYR A 307 -16.84 11.31 -2.92
N LEU A 308 -17.93 10.98 -2.23
CA LEU A 308 -18.90 9.97 -2.69
C LEU A 308 -19.93 10.55 -3.67
N ASN A 309 -20.24 11.86 -3.57
CA ASN A 309 -21.14 12.52 -4.50
C ASN A 309 -20.41 12.70 -5.83
N ILE A 310 -20.68 11.80 -6.74
CA ILE A 310 -20.25 11.84 -8.13
C ILE A 310 -21.41 12.50 -8.89
N ASP A 311 -21.23 13.78 -9.25
CA ASP A 311 -22.13 14.47 -10.15
C ASP A 311 -21.97 13.95 -11.59
#